data_ff5ec4c9bcdec2aac02f13989f9528b1
#
_entry.id   ff5ec4c9bcdec2aac02f13989f9528b1
#
_cell.length_a   1.000
_cell.length_b   1.000
_cell.length_c   1.000
_cell.angle_alpha   90.00
_cell.angle_beta   90.00
_cell.angle_gamma   90.00
#
_symmetry.space_group_name_H-M   'P 1'
#
loop_
_entity.id
_entity.type
_entity.pdbx_description
1 polymer ?
#
loop_
_entity_poly.entity_id
_entity_poly.type
_entity_poly.pdbx_seq_one_letter_code
_entity_poly.pdbx_strand_id
1 'polypeptide(L)'
;MRLKAEFLGESADQLHNVALFLLRVVAGFDFSLHGFQKVFGWFADAAGHAARASGLPLVGGYIEVVAGILVILGLFTRPIALIACSEMAVAYFKVHAPRGFWPIMNHGELAMLFCFIFLFFAAVGAGSWSLDAILLRRSTGFPGKKQVLPWPEASSSLRKGPAQGSKTSNSK
;
A
#
# COMPACT_ATOMS: atom_id res chain seq x y z
N MET A 1 16.23 -6.36 -29.76
CA MET A 1 15.61 -6.95 -28.57
C MET A 1 15.63 -6.01 -27.34
N ARG A 2 16.74 -5.31 -27.03
CA ARG A 2 16.83 -4.38 -25.88
C ARG A 2 15.80 -3.25 -25.88
N LEU A 3 15.62 -2.51 -26.97
CA LEU A 3 14.67 -1.40 -27.08
C LEU A 3 13.21 -1.80 -26.76
N LYS A 4 12.80 -3.00 -27.15
CA LYS A 4 11.45 -3.51 -26.86
C LYS A 4 11.25 -3.83 -25.38
N ALA A 5 12.29 -4.33 -24.72
CA ALA A 5 12.27 -4.61 -23.28
C ALA A 5 12.25 -3.32 -22.45
N GLU A 6 12.98 -2.28 -22.85
CA GLU A 6 12.98 -0.96 -22.19
C GLU A 6 11.62 -0.28 -22.34
N PHE A 7 11.02 -0.30 -23.54
CA PHE A 7 9.69 0.26 -23.78
C PHE A 7 8.58 -0.44 -22.97
N LEU A 8 8.63 -1.77 -22.88
CA LEU A 8 7.69 -2.55 -22.06
C LEU A 8 7.87 -2.26 -20.56
N GLY A 9 9.11 -2.06 -20.11
CA GLY A 9 9.41 -1.69 -18.73
C GLY A 9 8.86 -0.30 -18.36
N GLU A 10 9.05 0.70 -19.21
CA GLU A 10 8.52 2.05 -18.99
C GLU A 10 6.99 2.09 -18.94
N SER A 11 6.34 1.34 -19.84
CA SER A 11 4.88 1.23 -19.87
C SER A 11 4.33 0.54 -18.61
N ALA A 12 5.00 -0.50 -18.13
CA ALA A 12 4.62 -1.19 -16.88
C ALA A 12 4.79 -0.29 -15.66
N ASP A 13 5.88 0.48 -15.59
CA ASP A 13 6.13 1.44 -14.51
C ASP A 13 5.07 2.55 -14.48
N GLN A 14 4.66 3.06 -15.64
CA GLN A 14 3.60 4.05 -15.75
C GLN A 14 2.26 3.48 -15.29
N LEU A 15 1.88 2.29 -15.76
CA LEU A 15 0.65 1.62 -15.36
C LEU A 15 0.61 1.37 -13.85
N HIS A 16 1.72 0.91 -13.27
CA HIS A 16 1.85 0.74 -11.82
C HIS A 16 1.60 2.04 -11.07
N ASN A 17 2.23 3.15 -11.49
CA ASN A 17 2.07 4.44 -10.84
C ASN A 17 0.63 4.98 -10.94
N VAL A 18 -0.02 4.82 -12.10
CA VAL A 18 -1.42 5.21 -12.30
C VAL A 18 -2.34 4.37 -11.42
N ALA A 19 -2.17 3.05 -11.43
CA ALA A 19 -3.00 2.14 -10.63
C ALA A 19 -2.85 2.43 -9.13
N LEU A 20 -1.63 2.63 -8.65
CA LEU A 20 -1.35 2.96 -7.25
C LEU A 20 -1.96 4.32 -6.86
N PHE A 21 -1.85 5.34 -7.74
CA PHE A 21 -2.47 6.65 -7.51
C PHE A 21 -3.99 6.54 -7.41
N LEU A 22 -4.63 5.88 -8.37
CA LEU A 22 -6.09 5.71 -8.38
C LEU A 22 -6.57 4.90 -7.17
N LEU A 23 -5.91 3.80 -6.86
CA LEU A 23 -6.26 2.99 -5.68
C LEU A 23 -6.17 3.82 -4.40
N ARG A 24 -5.13 4.62 -4.26
CA ARG A 24 -4.92 5.49 -3.09
C ARG A 24 -6.01 6.56 -2.98
N VAL A 25 -6.35 7.23 -4.10
CA VAL A 25 -7.39 8.27 -4.11
C VAL A 25 -8.75 7.67 -3.78
N VAL A 26 -9.12 6.56 -4.42
CA VAL A 26 -10.44 5.93 -4.21
C VAL A 26 -10.54 5.37 -2.79
N ALA A 27 -9.53 4.61 -2.33
CA ALA A 27 -9.55 4.04 -0.99
C ALA A 27 -9.55 5.11 0.10
N GLY A 28 -8.73 6.16 -0.05
CA GLY A 28 -8.70 7.27 0.91
C GLY A 28 -10.00 8.07 0.91
N PHE A 29 -10.62 8.28 -0.25
CA PHE A 29 -11.91 8.96 -0.36
C PHE A 29 -13.01 8.16 0.34
N ASP A 30 -13.17 6.87 0.00
CA ASP A 30 -14.20 6.01 0.59
C ASP A 30 -14.01 5.88 2.11
N PHE A 31 -12.77 5.72 2.54
CA PHE A 31 -12.42 5.70 3.97
C PHE A 31 -12.80 7.00 4.69
N SER A 32 -12.59 8.17 4.06
CA SER A 32 -13.01 9.46 4.61
C SER A 32 -14.52 9.57 4.74
N LEU A 33 -15.29 9.03 3.79
CA LEU A 33 -16.76 9.05 3.86
C LEU A 33 -17.29 8.31 5.09
N HIS A 34 -16.71 7.15 5.44
CA HIS A 34 -17.04 6.44 6.66
C HIS A 34 -16.74 7.28 7.91
N GLY A 35 -15.61 7.99 7.90
CA GLY A 35 -15.27 8.93 8.96
C GLY A 35 -16.27 10.10 9.06
N PHE A 36 -16.65 10.72 7.96
CA PHE A 36 -17.65 11.79 7.93
C PHE A 36 -19.01 11.31 8.42
N GLN A 37 -19.42 10.10 8.08
CA GLN A 37 -20.63 9.49 8.60
C GLN A 37 -20.59 9.39 10.13
N LYS A 38 -19.50 8.87 10.70
CA LYS A 38 -19.35 8.67 12.15
C LYS A 38 -19.23 9.99 12.92
N VAL A 39 -18.46 10.96 12.40
CA VAL A 39 -18.16 12.22 13.10
C VAL A 39 -19.28 13.23 12.96
N PHE A 40 -19.83 13.40 11.77
CA PHE A 40 -20.80 14.45 11.48
C PHE A 40 -22.22 13.94 11.30
N GLY A 41 -22.41 12.62 11.19
CA GLY A 41 -23.71 12.02 10.88
C GLY A 41 -24.14 12.27 9.42
N TRP A 42 -23.18 12.52 8.51
CA TRP A 42 -23.48 12.67 7.09
C TRP A 42 -23.85 11.33 6.47
N PHE A 43 -24.48 11.36 5.29
CA PHE A 43 -24.87 10.15 4.55
C PHE A 43 -25.75 9.21 5.37
N ALA A 44 -26.87 9.78 5.90
CA ALA A 44 -27.91 8.97 6.55
C ALA A 44 -28.34 7.81 5.66
N ASP A 45 -28.65 6.69 6.28
CA ASP A 45 -29.27 5.57 5.57
C ASP A 45 -30.65 5.98 4.98
N ALA A 46 -31.23 5.14 4.12
CA ALA A 46 -32.53 5.41 3.50
C ALA A 46 -33.68 5.57 4.53
N ALA A 47 -33.47 5.19 5.79
CA ALA A 47 -34.40 5.37 6.90
C ALA A 47 -34.14 6.65 7.70
N GLY A 48 -33.16 7.47 7.30
CA GLY A 48 -32.83 8.74 7.96
C GLY A 48 -32.01 8.59 9.25
N HIS A 49 -31.45 7.44 9.53
CA HIS A 49 -30.64 7.20 10.72
C HIS A 49 -29.20 7.66 10.53
N ALA A 50 -28.96 8.96 10.60
CA ALA A 50 -27.63 9.54 10.71
C ALA A 50 -27.28 9.78 12.17
N ALA A 51 -27.06 8.74 12.94
CA ALA A 51 -26.59 8.91 14.32
C ALA A 51 -25.07 9.15 14.31
N ARG A 52 -24.64 10.32 14.82
CA ARG A 52 -23.22 10.52 15.16
C ARG A 52 -22.79 9.38 16.07
N ALA A 53 -21.64 8.81 15.74
CA ALA A 53 -21.05 7.80 16.59
C ALA A 53 -20.67 8.40 17.97
N SER A 54 -20.59 7.55 18.97
CA SER A 54 -20.12 7.91 20.31
C SER A 54 -19.08 6.90 20.79
N GLY A 55 -18.26 7.30 21.77
CA GLY A 55 -17.23 6.43 22.31
C GLY A 55 -16.16 6.03 21.29
N LEU A 56 -15.75 4.76 21.31
CA LEU A 56 -14.67 4.24 20.46
C LEU A 56 -14.94 4.38 18.95
N PRO A 57 -16.16 4.14 18.42
CA PRO A 57 -16.47 4.39 17.01
C PRO A 57 -16.29 5.85 16.57
N LEU A 58 -16.50 6.83 17.46
CA LEU A 58 -16.25 8.24 17.14
C LEU A 58 -14.75 8.51 16.99
N VAL A 59 -13.91 7.92 17.85
CA VAL A 59 -12.44 8.02 17.74
C VAL A 59 -11.98 7.41 16.41
N GLY A 60 -12.50 6.24 16.03
CA GLY A 60 -12.27 5.65 14.72
C GLY A 60 -12.66 6.59 13.58
N GLY A 61 -13.83 7.24 13.68
CA GLY A 61 -14.28 8.21 12.69
C GLY A 61 -13.31 9.37 12.46
N TYR A 62 -12.69 9.92 13.51
CA TYR A 62 -11.65 10.95 13.36
C TYR A 62 -10.40 10.41 12.67
N ILE A 63 -9.98 9.18 13.00
CA ILE A 63 -8.85 8.53 12.33
C ILE A 63 -9.18 8.36 10.85
N GLU A 64 -10.37 7.88 10.52
CA GLU A 64 -10.80 7.65 9.14
C GLU A 64 -10.82 8.95 8.32
N VAL A 65 -11.33 10.06 8.87
CA VAL A 65 -11.32 11.36 8.18
C VAL A 65 -9.89 11.82 7.91
N VAL A 66 -9.06 11.87 8.96
CA VAL A 66 -7.70 12.42 8.85
C VAL A 66 -6.82 11.51 7.99
N ALA A 67 -6.83 10.21 8.26
CA ALA A 67 -6.02 9.25 7.50
C ALA A 67 -6.45 9.16 6.04
N GLY A 68 -7.76 9.17 5.77
CA GLY A 68 -8.27 9.15 4.40
C GLY A 68 -7.80 10.35 3.59
N ILE A 69 -7.90 11.58 4.13
CA ILE A 69 -7.41 12.80 3.48
C ILE A 69 -5.90 12.73 3.24
N LEU A 70 -5.11 12.32 4.24
CA LEU A 70 -3.66 12.23 4.12
C LEU A 70 -3.23 11.16 3.10
N VAL A 71 -3.96 10.06 3.03
CA VAL A 71 -3.74 9.01 2.01
C VAL A 71 -4.08 9.53 0.62
N ILE A 72 -5.18 10.27 0.42
CA ILE A 72 -5.50 10.90 -0.88
C ILE A 72 -4.35 11.79 -1.33
N LEU A 73 -3.86 12.65 -0.46
CA LEU A 73 -2.74 13.55 -0.75
C LEU A 73 -1.40 12.82 -0.93
N GLY A 74 -1.29 11.62 -0.40
CA GLY A 74 -0.04 10.88 -0.36
C GLY A 74 0.99 11.54 0.55
N LEU A 75 0.56 11.97 1.73
CA LEU A 75 1.39 12.65 2.73
C LEU A 75 1.54 11.76 3.96
N PHE A 76 2.79 11.52 4.36
CA PHE A 76 3.12 10.56 5.43
C PHE A 76 2.45 9.20 5.22
N THR A 77 2.38 8.74 3.97
CA THR A 77 1.52 7.62 3.58
C THR A 77 1.81 6.35 4.37
N ARG A 78 3.09 6.00 4.59
CA ARG A 78 3.44 4.76 5.30
C ARG A 78 2.95 4.73 6.76
N PRO A 79 3.29 5.70 7.62
CA PRO A 79 2.83 5.69 9.01
C PRO A 79 1.31 5.86 9.12
N ILE A 80 0.69 6.70 8.29
CA ILE A 80 -0.76 6.91 8.29
C ILE A 80 -1.50 5.64 7.86
N ALA A 81 -1.03 4.98 6.82
CA ALA A 81 -1.61 3.71 6.37
C ALA A 81 -1.46 2.61 7.42
N LEU A 82 -0.37 2.57 8.19
CA LEU A 82 -0.22 1.63 9.29
C LEU A 82 -1.23 1.88 10.40
N ILE A 83 -1.48 3.15 10.74
CA ILE A 83 -2.52 3.53 11.72
C ILE A 83 -3.91 3.11 11.23
N ALA A 84 -4.26 3.43 9.97
CA ALA A 84 -5.54 3.06 9.39
C ALA A 84 -5.73 1.53 9.28
N CYS A 85 -4.68 0.80 8.92
CA CYS A 85 -4.67 -0.66 8.94
C CYS A 85 -4.97 -1.22 10.34
N SER A 86 -4.30 -0.68 11.36
CA SER A 86 -4.47 -1.11 12.75
C SER A 86 -5.89 -0.80 13.26
N GLU A 87 -6.43 0.36 12.92
CA GLU A 87 -7.80 0.76 13.25
C GLU A 87 -8.81 -0.20 12.62
N MET A 88 -8.67 -0.53 11.34
CA MET A 88 -9.54 -1.47 10.65
C MET A 88 -9.45 -2.90 11.20
N ALA A 89 -8.26 -3.34 11.61
CA ALA A 89 -8.11 -4.61 12.31
C ALA A 89 -8.88 -4.60 13.65
N VAL A 90 -8.75 -3.53 14.43
CA VAL A 90 -9.51 -3.36 15.69
C VAL A 90 -11.02 -3.33 15.42
N ALA A 91 -11.47 -2.60 14.40
CA ALA A 91 -12.88 -2.56 14.01
C ALA A 91 -13.39 -3.95 13.65
N TYR A 92 -12.64 -4.71 12.86
CA TYR A 92 -13.02 -6.09 12.51
C TYR A 92 -13.16 -6.96 13.75
N PHE A 93 -12.15 -7.05 14.59
CA PHE A 93 -12.16 -7.97 15.73
C PHE A 93 -13.11 -7.54 16.86
N LYS A 94 -13.32 -6.24 17.07
CA LYS A 94 -14.21 -5.75 18.14
C LYS A 94 -15.67 -5.61 17.74
N VAL A 95 -15.95 -5.27 16.46
CA VAL A 95 -17.31 -4.95 16.02
C VAL A 95 -17.92 -6.09 15.20
N HIS A 96 -17.14 -6.68 14.29
CA HIS A 96 -17.63 -7.65 13.32
C HIS A 96 -17.46 -9.09 13.79
N ALA A 97 -16.26 -9.49 14.21
CA ALA A 97 -15.95 -10.87 14.60
C ALA A 97 -16.84 -11.45 15.73
N PRO A 98 -17.33 -10.66 16.72
CA PRO A 98 -18.27 -11.20 17.70
C PRO A 98 -19.61 -11.67 17.14
N ARG A 99 -19.99 -11.23 15.93
CA ARG A 99 -21.21 -11.65 15.22
C ARG A 99 -21.01 -12.93 14.39
N GLY A 100 -19.77 -13.42 14.28
CA GLY A 100 -19.36 -14.57 13.50
C GLY A 100 -17.98 -14.34 12.88
N PHE A 101 -17.21 -15.42 12.69
CA PHE A 101 -15.83 -15.30 12.18
C PHE A 101 -15.76 -14.88 10.70
N TRP A 102 -16.72 -15.33 9.88
CA TRP A 102 -16.65 -15.12 8.43
C TRP A 102 -17.09 -13.72 8.04
N PRO A 103 -16.25 -12.94 7.31
CA PRO A 103 -16.53 -11.54 6.95
C PRO A 103 -17.86 -11.35 6.21
N ILE A 104 -18.20 -12.25 5.32
CA ILE A 104 -19.46 -12.22 4.56
C ILE A 104 -20.71 -12.39 5.45
N MET A 105 -20.58 -13.07 6.58
CA MET A 105 -21.69 -13.29 7.51
C MET A 105 -21.82 -12.18 8.56
N ASN A 106 -20.69 -11.56 8.90
CA ASN A 106 -20.63 -10.54 9.96
C ASN A 106 -20.59 -9.09 9.42
N HIS A 107 -20.69 -8.92 8.10
CA HIS A 107 -20.58 -7.65 7.40
C HIS A 107 -19.24 -6.91 7.64
N GLY A 108 -18.18 -7.66 7.92
CA GLY A 108 -16.82 -7.12 8.15
C GLY A 108 -15.94 -7.12 6.92
N GLU A 109 -16.49 -7.43 5.73
CA GLU A 109 -15.73 -7.51 4.47
C GLU A 109 -14.98 -6.21 4.17
N LEU A 110 -15.66 -5.07 4.35
CA LEU A 110 -15.08 -3.76 4.07
C LEU A 110 -13.95 -3.43 5.06
N ALA A 111 -14.12 -3.70 6.35
CA ALA A 111 -13.07 -3.50 7.35
C ALA A 111 -11.84 -4.36 7.06
N MET A 112 -12.05 -5.61 6.67
CA MET A 112 -10.97 -6.51 6.24
C MET A 112 -10.28 -5.99 4.97
N LEU A 113 -11.04 -5.60 3.96
CA LEU A 113 -10.49 -5.09 2.70
C LEU A 113 -9.65 -3.84 2.92
N PHE A 114 -10.14 -2.86 3.67
CA PHE A 114 -9.38 -1.66 4.02
C PHE A 114 -8.11 -1.97 4.81
N CYS A 115 -8.18 -2.90 5.78
CA CYS A 115 -7.02 -3.33 6.54
C CYS A 115 -5.88 -3.76 5.59
N PHE A 116 -6.14 -4.61 4.62
CA PHE A 116 -5.13 -5.09 3.67
C PHE A 116 -4.72 -4.06 2.61
N ILE A 117 -5.62 -3.19 2.16
CA ILE A 117 -5.29 -2.06 1.28
C ILE A 117 -4.32 -1.10 2.00
N PHE A 118 -4.58 -0.75 3.25
CA PHE A 118 -3.69 0.12 4.01
C PHE A 118 -2.38 -0.58 4.38
N LEU A 119 -2.39 -1.88 4.65
CA LEU A 119 -1.16 -2.66 4.80
C LEU A 119 -0.29 -2.59 3.53
N PHE A 120 -0.91 -2.71 2.37
CA PHE A 120 -0.24 -2.54 1.09
C PHE A 120 0.37 -1.14 0.94
N PHE A 121 -0.37 -0.07 1.25
CA PHE A 121 0.19 1.29 1.22
C PHE A 121 1.30 1.51 2.24
N ALA A 122 1.24 0.90 3.41
CA ALA A 122 2.31 0.96 4.40
C ALA A 122 3.60 0.31 3.88
N ALA A 123 3.48 -0.79 3.13
CA ALA A 123 4.61 -1.49 2.53
C ALA A 123 5.18 -0.76 1.31
N VAL A 124 4.33 -0.38 0.35
CA VAL A 124 4.74 0.22 -0.94
C VAL A 124 5.01 1.71 -0.81
N GLY A 125 4.22 2.43 0.00
CA GLY A 125 4.26 3.89 0.11
C GLY A 125 3.33 4.58 -0.88
N ALA A 126 3.51 5.91 -1.02
CA ALA A 126 2.60 6.76 -1.77
C ALA A 126 2.74 6.70 -3.31
N GLY A 127 3.86 6.17 -3.81
CA GLY A 127 4.19 6.22 -5.23
C GLY A 127 4.70 7.58 -5.69
N SER A 128 5.00 7.69 -6.99
CA SER A 128 5.62 8.88 -7.57
C SER A 128 4.68 10.09 -7.67
N TRP A 129 3.37 9.89 -7.71
CA TRP A 129 2.34 10.94 -7.79
C TRP A 129 1.78 11.24 -6.39
N SER A 130 2.62 11.81 -5.52
CA SER A 130 2.28 12.05 -4.12
C SER A 130 3.04 13.26 -3.56
N LEU A 131 2.52 13.84 -2.47
CA LEU A 131 3.22 14.89 -1.75
C LEU A 131 4.51 14.37 -1.10
N ASP A 132 4.53 13.13 -0.62
CA ASP A 132 5.76 12.49 -0.11
C ASP A 132 6.87 12.50 -1.15
N ALA A 133 6.56 12.18 -2.41
CA ALA A 133 7.55 12.20 -3.50
C ALA A 133 8.08 13.61 -3.79
N ILE A 134 7.23 14.65 -3.71
CA ILE A 134 7.62 16.04 -3.91
C ILE A 134 8.52 16.51 -2.77
N LEU A 135 8.16 16.22 -1.53
CA LEU A 135 8.92 16.60 -0.34
C LEU A 135 10.30 15.94 -0.31
N LEU A 136 10.36 14.62 -0.61
CA LEU A 136 11.63 13.90 -0.68
C LEU A 136 12.54 14.44 -1.78
N ARG A 137 12.01 14.79 -2.95
CA ARG A 137 12.81 15.41 -4.04
C ARG A 137 13.39 16.76 -3.63
N ARG A 138 12.66 17.56 -2.86
CA ARG A 138 13.14 18.85 -2.33
C ARG A 138 14.21 18.67 -1.25
N SER A 139 14.08 17.66 -0.40
CA SER A 139 15.01 17.41 0.71
C SER A 139 16.35 16.85 0.26
N THR A 140 16.40 16.08 -0.83
CA THR A 140 17.62 15.37 -1.24
C THR A 140 18.46 16.13 -2.27
N GLY A 141 17.93 17.17 -2.92
CA GLY A 141 18.64 17.93 -3.96
C GLY A 141 19.14 17.10 -5.15
N PHE A 142 18.86 15.81 -5.18
CA PHE A 142 19.29 14.90 -6.23
C PHE A 142 18.25 14.80 -7.35
N PRO A 143 18.63 15.03 -8.63
CA PRO A 143 17.78 14.67 -9.75
C PRO A 143 17.56 13.15 -9.70
N GLY A 144 16.29 12.76 -9.61
CA GLY A 144 15.86 11.40 -9.35
C GLY A 144 16.54 10.33 -10.20
N LYS A 145 17.53 9.67 -9.65
CA LYS A 145 17.94 8.35 -10.12
C LYS A 145 16.91 7.35 -9.61
N LYS A 146 16.23 6.68 -10.53
CA LYS A 146 15.44 5.48 -10.25
C LYS A 146 16.30 4.52 -9.42
N GLN A 147 16.07 4.39 -8.12
CA GLN A 147 16.57 3.24 -7.39
C GLN A 147 15.69 2.05 -7.75
N VAL A 148 16.02 1.43 -8.86
CA VAL A 148 15.68 0.04 -9.06
C VAL A 148 16.52 -0.70 -8.04
N LEU A 149 15.91 -1.24 -6.98
CA LEU A 149 16.58 -2.24 -6.16
C LEU A 149 17.00 -3.36 -7.11
N PRO A 150 18.32 -3.60 -7.29
CA PRO A 150 18.71 -4.76 -8.05
C PRO A 150 18.20 -5.99 -7.29
N TRP A 151 17.41 -6.82 -7.96
CA TRP A 151 17.22 -8.19 -7.53
C TRP A 151 18.62 -8.77 -7.25
N PRO A 152 18.82 -9.44 -6.10
CA PRO A 152 20.07 -10.14 -5.91
C PRO A 152 20.25 -11.09 -7.09
N GLU A 153 21.24 -10.78 -7.94
CA GLU A 153 21.63 -11.68 -9.00
C GLU A 153 21.92 -13.03 -8.34
N ALA A 154 21.10 -14.02 -8.68
CA ALA A 154 21.36 -15.39 -8.27
C ALA A 154 22.80 -15.70 -8.68
N SER A 155 23.64 -15.85 -7.67
CA SER A 155 25.08 -15.97 -7.74
C SER A 155 25.53 -16.81 -8.93
N SER A 156 26.20 -16.17 -9.90
CA SER A 156 26.93 -16.82 -10.98
C SER A 156 28.12 -17.66 -10.49
N SER A 157 28.22 -17.89 -9.19
CA SER A 157 29.30 -18.65 -8.55
C SER A 157 29.21 -20.16 -8.69
N LEU A 158 28.12 -20.70 -9.26
CA LEU A 158 27.96 -22.16 -9.40
C LEU A 158 28.38 -22.73 -10.77
N ARG A 159 28.99 -21.93 -11.65
CA ARG A 159 29.48 -22.41 -12.97
C ARG A 159 31.01 -22.47 -13.09
N LYS A 160 31.74 -22.71 -12.03
CA LYS A 160 33.12 -23.17 -12.18
C LYS A 160 33.13 -24.67 -12.01
N GLY A 161 32.96 -25.38 -13.13
CA GLY A 161 33.26 -26.80 -13.21
C GLY A 161 34.73 -27.07 -12.99
N PRO A 162 35.09 -28.27 -12.57
CA PRO A 162 36.48 -28.61 -12.17
C PRO A 162 37.45 -28.46 -13.36
N ALA A 163 38.58 -27.80 -13.09
CA ALA A 163 39.66 -27.63 -14.02
C ALA A 163 40.17 -29.00 -14.48
N GLN A 164 40.17 -29.21 -15.80
CA GLN A 164 40.80 -30.38 -16.43
C GLN A 164 42.30 -30.38 -16.13
N GLY A 165 42.72 -31.41 -15.48
CA GLY A 165 44.11 -31.66 -15.14
C GLY A 165 44.98 -31.77 -16.42
N SER A 166 46.02 -30.98 -16.44
CA SER A 166 47.12 -31.04 -17.39
C SER A 166 47.81 -32.42 -17.31
N LYS A 167 47.72 -33.21 -18.37
CA LYS A 167 48.60 -34.38 -18.57
C LYS A 167 49.94 -33.87 -19.07
N THR A 168 50.93 -33.86 -18.19
CA THR A 168 52.32 -33.78 -18.60
C THR A 168 52.77 -35.15 -19.18
N SER A 169 53.00 -35.14 -20.49
CA SER A 169 53.76 -36.17 -21.16
C SER A 169 55.22 -36.08 -20.71
N ASN A 170 55.78 -37.15 -20.19
CA ASN A 170 57.21 -37.30 -20.07
C ASN A 170 57.63 -38.49 -20.91
N SER A 171 58.38 -38.22 -21.98
CA SER A 171 59.07 -39.17 -22.80
C SER A 171 60.45 -39.44 -22.20
N LYS A 172 60.70 -40.65 -21.80
CA LYS A 172 61.87 -41.45 -22.14
C LYS A 172 61.72 -42.80 -21.50
#